data_f5753e339c0c8c812d73f3e9b2aa9230
#
_entry.id   f5753e339c0c8c812d73f3e9b2aa9230
#
_cell.length_a   1.000
_cell.length_b   1.000
_cell.length_c   1.000
_cell.angle_alpha   90.00
_cell.angle_beta   90.00
_cell.angle_gamma   90.00
#
_symmetry.space_group_name_H-M   'P 1'
#
loop_
_entity.id
_entity.type
_entity.pdbx_description
1 polymer ?
#
loop_
_entity_poly.entity_id
_entity_poly.type
_entity_poly.pdbx_seq_one_letter_code
_entity_poly.pdbx_strand_id
1 'polypeptide(L)'
;METTSSEKDQLRLIITKLALGDFNWLKEKDILVGDKGSSWILNYGMKDKNEFNRLVRGMVVEKPHANNFFHGDDPLKEIKSFPFIRFFNQGEKESDEIDMNDSEMLEKLDGTMVGVFFSTYDPSSPQWHTRRMLSSYESDMKNTVKGFHGGNYNLMYE
;
A
#
# COMPACT_ATOMS: atom_id res chain seq x y z
N MET A 1 1.22 6.45 -11.53
CA MET A 1 -0.04 7.14 -11.14
C MET A 1 0.31 8.43 -10.41
N GLU A 2 -0.07 9.57 -10.93
CA GLU A 2 0.21 10.84 -10.27
C GLU A 2 -0.88 11.14 -9.22
N THR A 3 -0.47 11.31 -7.96
CA THR A 3 -1.36 11.74 -6.89
C THR A 3 -1.62 13.24 -6.98
N THR A 4 -2.87 13.66 -6.75
CA THR A 4 -3.25 15.08 -6.68
C THR A 4 -2.61 15.78 -5.48
N SER A 5 -2.58 17.12 -5.48
CA SER A 5 -2.07 17.88 -4.32
C SER A 5 -2.83 17.54 -3.04
N SER A 6 -4.15 17.40 -3.11
CA SER A 6 -5.02 17.03 -2.00
C SER A 6 -4.69 15.62 -1.46
N GLU A 7 -4.44 14.66 -2.34
CA GLU A 7 -4.06 13.30 -1.92
C GLU A 7 -2.70 13.27 -1.24
N LYS A 8 -1.75 14.07 -1.69
CA LYS A 8 -0.45 14.22 -1.02
C LYS A 8 -0.60 14.74 0.40
N ASP A 9 -1.48 15.71 0.61
CA ASP A 9 -1.71 16.28 1.96
C ASP A 9 -2.41 15.27 2.87
N GLN A 10 -3.35 14.49 2.34
CA GLN A 10 -3.98 13.38 3.06
C GLN A 10 -2.96 12.30 3.45
N LEU A 11 -2.06 11.92 2.55
CA LEU A 11 -0.98 10.97 2.83
C LEU A 11 -0.01 11.51 3.89
N ARG A 12 0.39 12.79 3.81
CA ARG A 12 1.21 13.42 4.85
C ARG A 12 0.55 13.33 6.21
N LEU A 13 -0.75 13.61 6.29
CA LEU A 13 -1.50 13.52 7.53
C LEU A 13 -1.54 12.08 8.08
N ILE A 14 -1.80 11.10 7.24
CA ILE A 14 -1.79 9.67 7.62
C ILE A 14 -0.42 9.30 8.22
N ILE A 15 0.68 9.63 7.52
CA ILE A 15 2.03 9.26 7.96
C ILE A 15 2.40 10.00 9.25
N THR A 16 2.03 11.26 9.38
CA THR A 16 2.24 12.05 10.61
C THR A 16 1.49 11.42 11.79
N LYS A 17 0.22 11.05 11.62
CA LYS A 17 -0.57 10.37 12.65
C LYS A 17 0.02 9.03 13.05
N LEU A 18 0.51 8.27 12.06
CA LEU A 18 1.19 7.00 12.27
C LEU A 18 2.47 7.16 13.09
N ALA A 19 3.32 8.13 12.76
CA ALA A 19 4.57 8.41 13.48
C ALA A 19 4.33 8.91 14.92
N LEU A 20 3.25 9.67 15.15
CA LEU A 20 2.84 10.11 16.47
C LEU A 20 2.17 9.01 17.31
N GLY A 21 1.93 7.82 16.73
CA GLY A 21 1.23 6.73 17.42
C GLY A 21 -0.26 6.99 17.63
N ASP A 22 -0.87 7.90 16.87
CA ASP A 22 -2.31 8.19 16.96
C ASP A 22 -3.14 7.13 16.23
N PHE A 23 -3.04 5.90 16.73
CA PHE A 23 -3.75 4.76 16.16
C PHE A 23 -5.27 4.85 16.30
N ASN A 24 -5.78 5.65 17.25
CA ASN A 24 -7.22 5.88 17.37
C ASN A 24 -7.74 6.65 16.17
N TRP A 25 -7.07 7.71 15.76
CA TRP A 25 -7.43 8.47 14.57
C TRP A 25 -7.40 7.58 13.31
N LEU A 26 -6.34 6.77 13.15
CA LEU A 26 -6.24 5.84 12.01
C LEU A 26 -7.40 4.84 11.98
N LYS A 27 -7.76 4.30 13.13
CA LYS A 27 -8.90 3.37 13.26
C LYS A 27 -10.24 4.03 12.97
N GLU A 28 -10.44 5.28 13.36
CA GLU A 28 -11.64 6.07 13.02
C GLU A 28 -11.77 6.25 11.50
N LYS A 29 -10.65 6.49 10.81
CA LYS A 29 -10.57 6.58 9.34
C LYS A 29 -10.59 5.22 8.65
N ASP A 30 -10.77 4.14 9.37
CA ASP A 30 -10.77 2.75 8.87
C ASP A 30 -9.45 2.36 8.19
N ILE A 31 -8.35 2.84 8.74
CA ILE A 31 -7.00 2.49 8.31
C ILE A 31 -6.46 1.41 9.25
N LEU A 32 -6.17 0.26 8.69
CA LEU A 32 -5.54 -0.87 9.39
C LEU A 32 -4.03 -0.75 9.30
N VAL A 33 -3.37 -0.89 10.45
CA VAL A 33 -1.91 -0.82 10.57
C VAL A 33 -1.36 -2.17 10.96
N GLY A 34 -0.55 -2.76 10.10
CA GLY A 34 0.23 -3.96 10.41
C GLY A 34 1.67 -3.58 10.75
N ASP A 35 2.09 -3.82 11.99
CA ASP A 35 3.48 -3.63 12.42
C ASP A 35 4.36 -4.75 11.87
N LYS A 36 5.46 -4.38 11.20
CA LYS A 36 6.40 -5.29 10.54
C LYS A 36 7.87 -4.96 10.91
N GLY A 37 8.11 -4.70 12.19
CA GLY A 37 9.46 -4.37 12.65
C GLY A 37 9.89 -2.96 12.26
N SER A 38 10.72 -2.81 11.24
CA SER A 38 11.20 -1.52 10.74
C SER A 38 10.19 -0.75 9.89
N SER A 39 9.06 -1.36 9.54
CA SER A 39 8.05 -0.77 8.66
C SER A 39 6.64 -1.04 9.15
N TRP A 40 5.68 -0.27 8.63
CA TRP A 40 4.26 -0.54 8.73
C TRP A 40 3.69 -0.87 7.36
N ILE A 41 2.72 -1.78 7.33
CA ILE A 41 1.86 -1.99 6.15
C ILE A 41 0.50 -1.43 6.46
N LEU A 42 0.02 -0.51 5.63
CA LEU A 42 -1.28 0.13 5.78
C LEU A 42 -2.29 -0.48 4.81
N ASN A 43 -3.50 -0.69 5.30
CA ASN A 43 -4.63 -1.16 4.52
C ASN A 43 -5.91 -0.45 4.94
N TYR A 44 -6.92 -0.50 4.07
CA TYR A 44 -8.28 -0.14 4.45
C TYR A 44 -9.01 -1.31 5.12
N GLY A 45 -9.93 -1.00 6.01
CA GLY A 45 -10.80 -1.96 6.67
C GLY A 45 -12.07 -2.28 5.87
N MET A 46 -13.17 -2.50 6.59
CA MET A 46 -14.45 -2.94 6.02
C MET A 46 -15.48 -1.82 5.87
N LYS A 47 -15.20 -0.64 6.41
CA LYS A 47 -16.11 0.51 6.33
C LYS A 47 -16.15 1.11 4.93
N ASP A 48 -17.08 2.02 4.73
CA ASP A 48 -17.23 2.76 3.49
C ASP A 48 -15.94 3.51 3.12
N LYS A 49 -15.76 3.69 1.83
CA LYS A 49 -14.63 4.46 1.29
C LYS A 49 -14.70 5.90 1.79
N ASN A 50 -13.58 6.42 2.19
CA ASN A 50 -13.40 7.82 2.54
C ASN A 50 -12.10 8.36 1.93
N GLU A 51 -11.90 9.65 2.02
CA GLU A 51 -10.75 10.36 1.44
C GLU A 51 -9.38 9.82 1.91
N PHE A 52 -9.30 9.19 3.09
CA PHE A 52 -8.06 8.65 3.64
C PHE A 52 -7.89 7.16 3.36
N ASN A 53 -8.90 6.33 3.67
CA ASN A 53 -8.74 4.87 3.58
C ASN A 53 -8.61 4.37 2.13
N ARG A 54 -9.10 5.12 1.15
CA ARG A 54 -8.93 4.80 -0.26
C ARG A 54 -7.47 4.84 -0.72
N LEU A 55 -6.61 5.60 -0.03
CA LEU A 55 -5.20 5.78 -0.39
C LEU A 55 -4.30 4.65 0.14
N VAL A 56 -4.79 3.83 1.07
CA VAL A 56 -3.95 2.84 1.78
C VAL A 56 -4.31 1.40 1.40
N ARG A 57 -3.79 0.89 0.29
CA ARG A 57 -4.00 -0.49 -0.15
C ARG A 57 -2.69 -1.26 -0.23
N GLY A 58 -2.21 -1.74 0.91
CA GLY A 58 -0.92 -2.41 1.00
C GLY A 58 0.27 -1.45 0.91
N MET A 59 0.07 -0.19 1.27
CA MET A 59 1.12 0.81 1.30
C MET A 59 2.14 0.46 2.39
N VAL A 60 3.43 0.50 2.05
CA VAL A 60 4.52 0.29 3.00
C VAL A 60 5.12 1.63 3.39
N VAL A 61 5.16 1.88 4.70
CA VAL A 61 5.76 3.07 5.30
C VAL A 61 6.89 2.64 6.22
N GLU A 62 8.09 3.16 6.01
CA GLU A 62 9.24 2.90 6.87
C GLU A 62 9.12 3.67 8.17
N LYS A 63 9.50 3.05 9.29
CA LYS A 63 9.45 3.69 10.59
C LYS A 63 10.57 4.71 10.73
N PRO A 64 10.30 5.87 11.33
CA PRO A 64 11.37 6.81 11.62
C PRO A 64 12.35 6.22 12.63
N HIS A 65 13.63 6.60 12.53
CA HIS A 65 14.60 6.29 13.57
C HIS A 65 14.23 6.95 14.90
N ALA A 66 14.60 6.33 16.00
CA ALA A 66 14.26 6.72 17.37
C ALA A 66 14.54 8.20 17.72
N ASN A 67 15.38 8.89 16.96
CA ASN A 67 15.76 10.28 17.22
C ASN A 67 15.30 11.27 16.11
N ASN A 68 14.72 10.79 15.01
CA ASN A 68 14.25 11.64 13.91
C ASN A 68 12.82 11.25 13.57
N PHE A 69 11.93 12.21 13.58
CA PHE A 69 10.51 11.98 13.23
C PHE A 69 10.34 11.47 11.79
N PHE A 70 11.24 11.86 10.88
CA PHE A 70 11.24 11.44 9.47
C PHE A 70 12.65 11.54 8.89
N HIS A 71 12.97 10.81 7.82
CA HIS A 71 14.23 10.88 7.09
C HIS A 71 14.40 12.17 6.27
N GLY A 72 13.58 13.17 6.49
CA GLY A 72 13.62 14.47 5.84
C GLY A 72 12.41 15.32 6.21
N ASP A 73 12.31 16.49 5.57
CA ASP A 73 11.26 17.46 5.86
C ASP A 73 9.88 17.04 5.37
N ASP A 74 9.78 16.07 4.44
CA ASP A 74 8.52 15.60 3.89
C ASP A 74 8.23 14.15 4.31
N PRO A 75 7.16 13.92 5.08
CA PRO A 75 6.73 12.59 5.51
C PRO A 75 6.51 11.60 4.36
N LEU A 76 6.21 12.08 3.16
CA LEU A 76 6.02 11.21 1.99
C LEU A 76 7.25 10.40 1.60
N LYS A 77 8.45 10.82 2.01
CA LYS A 77 9.70 10.08 1.77
C LYS A 77 9.76 8.74 2.50
N GLU A 78 8.93 8.58 3.54
CA GLU A 78 8.82 7.32 4.28
C GLU A 78 7.95 6.28 3.57
N ILE A 79 7.22 6.65 2.53
CA ILE A 79 6.49 5.70 1.69
C ILE A 79 7.51 4.97 0.81
N LYS A 80 7.71 3.69 1.08
CA LYS A 80 8.63 2.83 0.32
C LYS A 80 7.94 2.04 -0.77
N SER A 81 6.66 1.78 -0.61
CA SER A 81 5.83 1.17 -1.65
C SER A 81 4.41 1.74 -1.61
N PHE A 82 3.97 2.20 -2.77
CA PHE A 82 2.62 2.75 -2.97
C PHE A 82 2.00 2.07 -4.20
N PRO A 83 1.48 0.82 -4.03
CA PRO A 83 1.13 0.02 -5.19
C PRO A 83 -0.08 0.57 -5.95
N PHE A 84 -1.23 0.71 -5.28
CA PHE A 84 -2.47 1.21 -5.89
C PHE A 84 -3.39 1.82 -4.84
N ILE A 85 -4.17 2.81 -5.23
CA ILE A 85 -5.33 3.24 -4.46
C ILE A 85 -6.45 2.18 -4.52
N ARG A 86 -7.44 2.30 -3.67
CA ARG A 86 -8.62 1.42 -3.69
C ARG A 86 -9.41 1.65 -4.99
N PHE A 87 -9.68 0.58 -5.73
CA PHE A 87 -10.49 0.66 -6.95
C PHE A 87 -11.96 0.92 -6.64
N PHE A 88 -12.61 1.58 -7.58
CA PHE A 88 -14.04 1.82 -7.56
C PHE A 88 -14.74 0.83 -8.50
N ASN A 89 -15.93 0.38 -8.14
CA ASN A 89 -16.77 -0.34 -9.07
C ASN A 89 -17.52 0.67 -9.96
N GLN A 90 -17.85 0.27 -11.15
CA GLN A 90 -18.68 1.10 -12.03
C GLN A 90 -19.99 1.48 -11.32
N GLY A 91 -20.34 2.77 -11.37
CA GLY A 91 -21.52 3.34 -10.71
C GLY A 91 -21.33 3.71 -9.24
N GLU A 92 -20.16 3.51 -8.63
CA GLU A 92 -19.83 4.14 -7.36
C GLU A 92 -19.60 5.65 -7.59
N LYS A 93 -19.96 6.47 -6.58
CA LYS A 93 -19.95 7.95 -6.67
C LYS A 93 -18.65 8.55 -7.21
N GLU A 94 -17.53 7.88 -6.96
CA GLU A 94 -16.17 8.36 -7.29
C GLU A 94 -15.53 7.53 -8.41
N SER A 95 -16.33 6.68 -9.10
CA SER A 95 -15.87 5.98 -10.29
C SER A 95 -15.89 6.91 -11.50
N ASP A 96 -14.90 6.76 -12.37
CA ASP A 96 -14.92 7.44 -13.66
C ASP A 96 -16.08 6.93 -14.52
N GLU A 97 -16.64 7.80 -15.34
CA GLU A 97 -17.57 7.38 -16.38
C GLU A 97 -16.80 6.61 -17.46
N ILE A 98 -17.33 5.46 -17.85
CA ILE A 98 -16.71 4.63 -18.89
C ILE A 98 -17.37 4.97 -20.23
N ASP A 99 -16.61 5.53 -21.16
CA ASP A 99 -17.03 5.60 -22.57
C ASP A 99 -16.80 4.24 -23.23
N MET A 100 -17.88 3.52 -23.45
CA MET A 100 -17.82 2.18 -24.07
C MET A 100 -17.33 2.19 -25.52
N ASN A 101 -17.29 3.36 -26.18
CA ASN A 101 -16.81 3.47 -27.55
C ASN A 101 -15.27 3.64 -27.60
N ASP A 102 -14.69 4.17 -26.51
CA ASP A 102 -13.24 4.40 -26.39
C ASP A 102 -12.61 3.56 -25.27
N SER A 103 -13.24 2.42 -24.95
CA SER A 103 -12.77 1.52 -23.89
C SER A 103 -12.21 0.24 -24.47
N GLU A 104 -11.09 -0.20 -23.92
CA GLU A 104 -10.52 -1.51 -24.17
C GLU A 104 -10.88 -2.48 -23.05
N MET A 105 -11.34 -3.69 -23.39
CA MET A 105 -11.57 -4.75 -22.44
C MET A 105 -10.32 -5.61 -22.31
N LEU A 106 -9.73 -5.60 -21.10
CA LEU A 106 -8.60 -6.43 -20.76
C LEU A 106 -9.04 -7.61 -19.89
N GLU A 107 -8.33 -8.73 -20.05
CA GLU A 107 -8.52 -9.87 -19.17
C GLU A 107 -8.12 -9.50 -17.74
N LYS A 108 -9.03 -9.73 -16.78
CA LYS A 108 -8.71 -9.59 -15.36
C LYS A 108 -8.08 -10.88 -14.86
N LEU A 109 -6.77 -10.88 -14.68
CA LEU A 109 -6.06 -11.98 -14.05
C LEU A 109 -6.30 -11.96 -12.52
N ASP A 110 -6.66 -13.12 -11.98
CA ASP A 110 -6.74 -13.30 -10.54
C ASP A 110 -5.37 -13.66 -9.99
N GLY A 111 -4.98 -13.02 -8.88
CA GLY A 111 -3.68 -13.26 -8.27
C GLY A 111 -3.45 -12.46 -6.99
N THR A 112 -2.29 -12.65 -6.42
CA THR A 112 -1.81 -11.86 -5.29
C THR A 112 -0.78 -10.86 -5.78
N MET A 113 -1.04 -9.58 -5.54
CA MET A 113 -0.06 -8.53 -5.81
C MET A 113 1.15 -8.70 -4.90
N VAL A 114 2.33 -8.68 -5.47
CA VAL A 114 3.61 -8.65 -4.77
C VAL A 114 4.34 -7.38 -5.18
N GLY A 115 4.78 -6.61 -4.20
CA GLY A 115 5.60 -5.43 -4.40
C GLY A 115 7.02 -5.65 -3.89
N VAL A 116 7.95 -4.90 -4.44
CA VAL A 116 9.36 -4.87 -4.03
C VAL A 116 9.73 -3.44 -3.70
N PHE A 117 10.49 -3.25 -2.62
CA PHE A 117 11.08 -1.97 -2.28
C PHE A 117 12.43 -2.15 -1.61
N PHE A 118 13.19 -1.07 -1.52
CA PHE A 118 14.44 -1.04 -0.78
C PHE A 118 14.29 -0.16 0.45
N SER A 119 14.68 -0.70 1.60
CA SER A 119 14.70 0.05 2.86
C SER A 119 15.80 1.11 2.84
N THR A 120 15.55 2.24 3.47
CA THR A 120 16.61 3.25 3.69
C THR A 120 17.73 2.72 4.60
N TYR A 121 17.38 1.78 5.48
CA TYR A 121 18.33 1.16 6.42
C TYR A 121 19.18 0.05 5.80
N ASP A 122 18.67 -0.61 4.77
CA ASP A 122 19.39 -1.64 4.01
C ASP A 122 19.04 -1.53 2.52
N PRO A 123 19.68 -0.56 1.82
CA PRO A 123 19.39 -0.33 0.41
C PRO A 123 19.98 -1.40 -0.52
N SER A 124 20.75 -2.34 0.01
CA SER A 124 21.35 -3.44 -0.76
C SER A 124 20.44 -4.69 -0.80
N SER A 125 19.45 -4.77 0.09
CA SER A 125 18.61 -5.96 0.27
C SER A 125 17.15 -5.64 -0.09
N PRO A 126 16.61 -6.24 -1.16
CA PRO A 126 15.22 -6.02 -1.52
C PRO A 126 14.29 -6.57 -0.45
N GLN A 127 13.24 -5.82 -0.15
CA GLN A 127 12.15 -6.22 0.72
C GLN A 127 10.94 -6.53 -0.15
N TRP A 128 10.29 -7.64 0.14
CA TRP A 128 9.13 -8.12 -0.60
C TRP A 128 7.88 -7.97 0.26
N HIS A 129 6.80 -7.52 -0.34
CA HIS A 129 5.54 -7.43 0.38
C HIS A 129 4.34 -7.86 -0.47
N THR A 130 3.35 -8.34 0.19
CA THR A 130 1.98 -8.42 -0.33
C THR A 130 1.15 -7.34 0.36
N ARG A 131 -0.15 -7.35 0.14
CA ARG A 131 -1.05 -6.45 0.84
C ARG A 131 -0.97 -6.52 2.38
N ARG A 132 -0.51 -7.66 2.96
CA ARG A 132 -0.49 -7.89 4.42
C ARG A 132 0.81 -8.46 4.97
N MET A 133 1.70 -8.91 4.13
CA MET A 133 2.96 -9.55 4.52
C MET A 133 4.15 -8.72 4.06
N LEU A 134 5.21 -8.81 4.85
CA LEU A 134 6.54 -8.30 4.54
C LEU A 134 7.55 -9.43 4.75
N SER A 135 8.49 -9.61 3.85
CA SER A 135 9.61 -10.54 4.00
C SER A 135 10.85 -10.02 3.28
N SER A 136 12.01 -10.37 3.79
CA SER A 136 13.30 -10.17 3.11
C SER A 136 13.61 -11.28 2.09
N TYR A 137 12.76 -12.31 2.01
CA TYR A 137 12.98 -13.47 1.15
C TYR A 137 11.87 -13.60 0.11
N GLU A 138 12.26 -13.63 -1.15
CA GLU A 138 11.34 -13.89 -2.27
C GLU A 138 10.63 -15.25 -2.13
N SER A 139 11.35 -16.26 -1.59
CA SER A 139 10.80 -17.60 -1.37
C SER A 139 9.57 -17.62 -0.47
N ASP A 140 9.51 -16.73 0.54
CA ASP A 140 8.37 -16.65 1.45
C ASP A 140 7.13 -16.15 0.70
N MET A 141 7.30 -15.18 -0.22
CA MET A 141 6.23 -14.68 -1.07
C MET A 141 5.73 -15.74 -2.04
N LYS A 142 6.64 -16.48 -2.68
CA LYS A 142 6.29 -17.60 -3.57
C LYS A 142 5.50 -18.69 -2.82
N ASN A 143 5.90 -19.04 -1.62
CA ASN A 143 5.20 -20.03 -0.81
C ASN A 143 3.81 -19.56 -0.36
N THR A 144 3.68 -18.29 -0.01
CA THR A 144 2.39 -17.68 0.35
C THR A 144 1.43 -17.72 -0.81
N VAL A 145 1.89 -17.33 -2.01
CA VAL A 145 1.06 -17.35 -3.23
C VAL A 145 0.66 -18.77 -3.59
N LYS A 146 1.58 -19.74 -3.54
CA LYS A 146 1.28 -21.17 -3.78
C LYS A 146 0.24 -21.73 -2.81
N GLY A 147 0.33 -21.37 -1.52
CA GLY A 147 -0.60 -21.84 -0.50
C GLY A 147 -2.05 -21.37 -0.76
N PHE A 148 -2.24 -20.24 -1.42
CA PHE A 148 -3.57 -19.72 -1.75
C PHE A 148 -4.18 -20.34 -3.02
N HIS A 149 -3.38 -20.76 -3.99
CA HIS A 149 -3.88 -21.09 -5.33
C HIS A 149 -3.49 -22.48 -5.84
N GLY A 150 -2.64 -23.22 -5.15
CA GLY A 150 -2.31 -24.62 -5.51
C GLY A 150 -1.63 -24.83 -6.87
N GLY A 151 -1.13 -23.77 -7.52
CA GLY A 151 -0.61 -23.81 -8.88
C GLY A 151 0.83 -23.28 -9.03
N ASN A 152 1.39 -23.50 -10.22
CA ASN A 152 2.66 -22.88 -10.62
C ASN A 152 2.40 -21.44 -11.07
N TYR A 153 2.95 -20.47 -10.34
CA TYR A 153 2.88 -19.05 -10.71
C TYR A 153 4.25 -18.53 -11.11
N ASN A 154 4.29 -17.86 -12.23
CA ASN A 154 5.38 -16.96 -12.54
C ASN A 154 5.07 -15.62 -11.85
N LEU A 155 5.98 -15.14 -11.03
CA LEU A 155 5.91 -13.77 -10.53
C LEU A 155 6.15 -12.85 -11.75
N MET A 156 5.14 -12.08 -12.12
CA MET A 156 5.34 -10.99 -13.06
C MET A 156 5.80 -9.78 -12.26
N TYR A 157 6.92 -9.22 -12.63
CA TYR A 157 7.47 -7.98 -12.10
C TYR A 157 7.01 -6.84 -13.01
N GLU A 158 6.35 -5.86 -12.46
CA GLU A 158 6.12 -4.55 -13.07
C GLU A 158 7.00 -3.50 -12.42
#